data_7a212f6d3036f63607eb8c864d56bbf8
#
_entry.id   7a212f6d3036f63607eb8c864d56bbf8
#
_cell.length_a   1.000
_cell.length_b   1.000
_cell.length_c   1.000
_cell.angle_alpha   90.00
_cell.angle_beta   90.00
_cell.angle_gamma   90.00
#
_symmetry.space_group_name_H-M   'P 1'
#
loop_
_entity.id
_entity.type
_entity.pdbx_description
1 polymer ?
#
loop_
_entity_poly.entity_id
_entity_poly.type
_entity_poly.pdbx_seq_one_letter_code
_entity_poly.pdbx_strand_id
1 'polypeptide(L)'
;MCPRALWGIASPIALGYSNGANIAAAVLLLRPTELAGAILLRTTPPFAHPNPVKLDGVPVLIVSGARDPIIQPESAAKLASLLERYGAAVEHRVFPVGHELSQADVTLAQSWWNKQAPAMTNN
;
A
#
# COMPACT_ATOMS: atom_id res chain seq x y z
N MET A 1 -13.64 -16.64 6.84
CA MET A 1 -14.48 -15.56 7.28
C MET A 1 -13.70 -14.48 8.03
N CYS A 2 -14.06 -13.28 7.83
CA CYS A 2 -13.36 -12.18 8.48
C CYS A 2 -13.90 -11.94 9.89
N PRO A 3 -13.06 -12.01 10.95
CA PRO A 3 -13.52 -11.74 12.31
C PRO A 3 -14.17 -10.38 12.49
N ARG A 4 -13.74 -9.38 11.72
CA ARG A 4 -14.31 -8.03 11.84
C ARG A 4 -15.79 -7.97 11.46
N ALA A 5 -16.26 -8.87 10.61
CA ALA A 5 -17.68 -8.91 10.25
C ALA A 5 -18.54 -9.28 11.46
N LEU A 6 -18.03 -10.17 12.31
CA LEU A 6 -18.70 -10.57 13.54
C LEU A 6 -18.73 -9.45 14.58
N TRP A 7 -17.69 -8.62 14.59
CA TRP A 7 -17.52 -7.60 15.61
C TRP A 7 -17.96 -6.21 15.15
N GLY A 8 -18.33 -6.05 13.87
CA GLY A 8 -18.65 -4.75 13.31
C GLY A 8 -17.44 -3.84 13.16
N ILE A 9 -16.25 -4.40 13.14
CA ILE A 9 -15.00 -3.65 13.04
C ILE A 9 -14.54 -3.67 11.59
N ALA A 10 -14.27 -2.47 11.03
CA ALA A 10 -13.73 -2.38 9.68
C ALA A 10 -12.29 -2.88 9.66
N SER A 11 -11.85 -3.38 8.50
CA SER A 11 -10.45 -3.73 8.28
C SER A 11 -9.56 -2.51 8.42
N PRO A 12 -8.37 -2.66 9.01
CA PRO A 12 -7.43 -1.55 9.07
C PRO A 12 -6.79 -1.27 7.73
N ILE A 13 -6.35 -0.01 7.56
CA ILE A 13 -5.44 0.36 6.49
C ILE A 13 -4.05 0.39 7.10
N ALA A 14 -3.11 -0.31 6.48
CA ALA A 14 -1.73 -0.30 6.93
C ALA A 14 -1.01 0.93 6.38
N LEU A 15 -0.17 1.53 7.21
CA LEU A 15 0.73 2.60 6.80
C LEU A 15 2.14 2.15 7.13
N GLY A 16 2.99 2.03 6.12
CA GLY A 16 4.35 1.60 6.31
C GLY A 16 5.36 2.46 5.58
N TYR A 17 6.55 2.59 6.16
CA TYR A 17 7.67 3.29 5.58
C TYR A 17 8.87 2.36 5.51
N SER A 18 9.51 2.27 4.34
CA SER A 18 10.72 1.47 4.12
C SER A 18 10.47 0.00 4.51
N ASN A 19 11.14 -0.55 5.50
CA ASN A 19 10.90 -1.93 5.96
C ASN A 19 9.46 -2.14 6.42
N GLY A 20 8.86 -1.13 7.06
CA GLY A 20 7.46 -1.18 7.44
C GLY A 20 6.53 -1.29 6.25
N ALA A 21 6.87 -0.61 5.15
CA ALA A 21 6.11 -0.72 3.91
C ALA A 21 6.23 -2.12 3.32
N ASN A 22 7.42 -2.70 3.37
CA ASN A 22 7.64 -4.07 2.87
C ASN A 22 6.87 -5.09 3.68
N ILE A 23 6.77 -4.90 4.99
CA ILE A 23 5.97 -5.75 5.87
C ILE A 23 4.49 -5.62 5.51
N ALA A 24 4.00 -4.40 5.32
CA ALA A 24 2.60 -4.18 4.93
C ALA A 24 2.30 -4.82 3.57
N ALA A 25 3.21 -4.69 2.61
CA ALA A 25 3.07 -5.34 1.31
C ALA A 25 3.05 -6.87 1.45
N ALA A 26 3.88 -7.41 2.34
CA ALA A 26 3.89 -8.85 2.60
C ALA A 26 2.55 -9.32 3.16
N VAL A 27 1.93 -8.54 4.06
CA VAL A 27 0.62 -8.88 4.60
C VAL A 27 -0.43 -8.89 3.50
N LEU A 28 -0.42 -7.92 2.60
CA LEU A 28 -1.34 -7.91 1.45
C LEU A 28 -1.20 -9.18 0.62
N LEU A 29 0.02 -9.65 0.41
CA LEU A 29 0.29 -10.80 -0.44
C LEU A 29 0.07 -12.14 0.26
N LEU A 30 0.20 -12.19 1.57
CA LEU A 30 0.04 -13.42 2.36
C LEU A 30 -1.35 -13.54 2.98
N ARG A 31 -1.95 -12.42 3.32
CA ARG A 31 -3.22 -12.38 4.04
C ARG A 31 -4.14 -11.31 3.41
N PRO A 32 -4.58 -11.52 2.16
CA PRO A 32 -5.25 -10.47 1.38
C PRO A 32 -6.56 -9.96 1.96
N THR A 33 -7.15 -10.66 2.92
CA THR A 33 -8.41 -10.23 3.55
C THR A 33 -8.21 -9.45 4.84
N GLU A 34 -6.96 -9.32 5.31
CA GLU A 34 -6.69 -8.69 6.61
C GLU A 34 -6.66 -7.17 6.56
N LEU A 35 -6.38 -6.58 5.39
CA LEU A 35 -6.26 -5.14 5.24
C LEU A 35 -7.32 -4.60 4.30
N ALA A 36 -7.88 -3.45 4.64
CA ALA A 36 -8.80 -2.73 3.77
C ALA A 36 -8.04 -1.88 2.73
N GLY A 37 -6.77 -1.66 2.93
CA GLY A 37 -5.92 -0.90 2.04
C GLY A 37 -4.54 -0.74 2.62
N ALA A 38 -3.66 -0.06 1.92
CA ALA A 38 -2.30 0.19 2.40
C ALA A 38 -1.72 1.46 1.82
N ILE A 39 -0.90 2.13 2.62
CA ILE A 39 -0.06 3.24 2.20
C ILE A 39 1.38 2.77 2.36
N LEU A 40 2.08 2.65 1.25
CA LEU A 40 3.43 2.06 1.19
C LEU A 40 4.41 3.15 0.75
N LEU A 41 5.21 3.63 1.70
CA LEU A 41 6.17 4.71 1.46
C LEU A 41 7.57 4.13 1.36
N ARG A 42 8.24 4.32 0.22
CA ARG A 42 9.59 3.80 -0.05
C ARG A 42 9.63 2.28 0.06
N THR A 43 8.78 1.61 -0.72
CA THR A 43 8.60 0.16 -0.67
C THR A 43 9.31 -0.56 -1.81
N THR A 44 9.61 -1.84 -1.57
CA THR A 44 10.07 -2.77 -2.61
C THR A 44 9.19 -4.01 -2.57
N PRO A 45 9.19 -4.84 -3.63
CA PRO A 45 8.51 -6.14 -3.55
C PRO A 45 9.09 -6.97 -2.41
N PRO A 46 8.26 -7.47 -1.49
CA PRO A 46 8.76 -8.26 -0.36
C PRO A 46 9.18 -9.67 -0.76
N PHE A 47 8.69 -10.17 -1.90
CA PHE A 47 8.99 -11.51 -2.40
C PHE A 47 9.36 -11.44 -3.86
N ALA A 48 10.31 -12.28 -4.29
CA ALA A 48 10.69 -12.36 -5.71
C ALA A 48 9.57 -13.00 -6.54
N HIS A 49 8.94 -14.04 -6.01
CA HIS A 49 7.92 -14.82 -6.73
C HIS A 49 6.75 -15.13 -5.80
N PRO A 50 5.91 -14.13 -5.47
CA PRO A 50 4.78 -14.37 -4.59
C PRO A 50 3.71 -15.24 -5.28
N ASN A 51 2.99 -16.01 -4.48
CA ASN A 51 1.83 -16.73 -4.97
C ASN A 51 0.72 -15.72 -5.31
N PRO A 52 -0.02 -15.95 -6.41
CA PRO A 52 -1.14 -15.08 -6.75
C PRO A 52 -2.20 -15.05 -5.66
N VAL A 53 -2.75 -13.86 -5.42
CA VAL A 53 -3.84 -13.64 -4.49
C VAL A 53 -4.90 -12.76 -5.15
N LYS A 54 -6.06 -12.63 -4.53
CA LYS A 54 -7.12 -11.74 -5.01
C LYS A 54 -7.19 -10.51 -4.12
N LEU A 55 -6.93 -9.36 -4.72
CA LEU A 55 -6.98 -8.07 -4.04
C LEU A 55 -8.01 -7.14 -4.68
N ASP A 56 -9.12 -7.72 -5.13
CA ASP A 56 -10.10 -7.01 -5.95
C ASP A 56 -10.60 -5.73 -5.28
N GLY A 57 -10.24 -4.58 -5.88
CA GLY A 57 -10.65 -3.27 -5.41
C GLY A 57 -9.94 -2.77 -4.17
N VAL A 58 -8.97 -3.50 -3.61
CA VAL A 58 -8.23 -3.04 -2.44
C VAL A 58 -7.41 -1.82 -2.81
N PRO A 59 -7.64 -0.66 -2.16
CA PRO A 59 -6.90 0.56 -2.49
C PRO A 59 -5.50 0.53 -1.90
N VAL A 60 -4.50 0.86 -2.72
CA VAL A 60 -3.10 0.88 -2.30
C VAL A 60 -2.45 2.15 -2.85
N LEU A 61 -1.84 2.93 -1.96
CA LEU A 61 -1.02 4.07 -2.35
C LEU A 61 0.44 3.69 -2.19
N ILE A 62 1.22 3.88 -3.25
CA ILE A 62 2.66 3.68 -3.24
C ILE A 62 3.33 5.01 -3.54
N VAL A 63 4.25 5.43 -2.68
CA VAL A 63 4.99 6.69 -2.88
C VAL A 63 6.48 6.41 -2.88
N SER A 64 7.14 6.84 -3.95
CA SER A 64 8.56 6.62 -4.18
C SER A 64 9.30 7.95 -4.26
N GLY A 65 10.59 7.93 -3.97
CA GLY A 65 11.48 9.08 -4.15
C GLY A 65 12.34 8.88 -5.39
N ALA A 66 12.28 9.83 -6.33
CA ALA A 66 13.08 9.74 -7.55
C ALA A 66 14.59 9.76 -7.27
N ARG A 67 14.99 10.33 -6.14
CA ARG A 67 16.40 10.45 -5.72
C ARG A 67 16.76 9.52 -4.58
N ASP A 68 15.92 8.53 -4.30
CA ASP A 68 16.15 7.56 -3.24
C ASP A 68 17.33 6.66 -3.62
N PRO A 69 18.46 6.71 -2.87
CA PRO A 69 19.61 5.87 -3.18
C PRO A 69 19.47 4.44 -2.66
N ILE A 70 18.47 4.18 -1.82
CA ILE A 70 18.26 2.88 -1.21
C ILE A 70 17.23 2.08 -1.98
N ILE A 71 16.09 2.72 -2.30
CA ILE A 71 14.98 2.07 -2.98
C ILE A 71 14.65 2.87 -4.24
N GLN A 72 14.90 2.27 -5.39
CA GLN A 72 14.63 2.92 -6.67
C GLN A 72 13.15 2.85 -7.02
N PRO A 73 12.60 3.89 -7.69
CA PRO A 73 11.20 3.90 -8.09
C PRO A 73 10.80 2.68 -8.93
N GLU A 74 11.74 2.12 -9.71
CA GLU A 74 11.50 0.94 -10.54
C GLU A 74 11.10 -0.28 -9.70
N SER A 75 11.66 -0.42 -8.50
CA SER A 75 11.30 -1.52 -7.59
C SER A 75 9.86 -1.38 -7.11
N ALA A 76 9.47 -0.16 -6.73
CA ALA A 76 8.10 0.11 -6.32
C ALA A 76 7.13 -0.05 -7.49
N ALA A 77 7.55 0.31 -8.71
CA ALA A 77 6.71 0.14 -9.89
C ALA A 77 6.44 -1.34 -10.17
N LYS A 78 7.42 -2.21 -9.92
CA LYS A 78 7.20 -3.67 -10.05
C LYS A 78 6.15 -4.15 -9.07
N LEU A 79 6.20 -3.69 -7.83
CA LEU A 79 5.19 -4.04 -6.83
C LEU A 79 3.82 -3.49 -7.24
N ALA A 80 3.75 -2.25 -7.70
CA ALA A 80 2.50 -1.66 -8.16
C ALA A 80 1.86 -2.50 -9.27
N SER A 81 2.65 -2.89 -10.27
CA SER A 81 2.16 -3.72 -11.37
C SER A 81 1.67 -5.07 -10.89
N LEU A 82 2.37 -5.68 -9.95
CA LEU A 82 1.98 -6.97 -9.38
C LEU A 82 0.64 -6.87 -8.65
N LEU A 83 0.50 -5.85 -7.80
CA LEU A 83 -0.74 -5.65 -7.04
C LEU A 83 -1.92 -5.35 -7.96
N GLU A 84 -1.71 -4.55 -9.01
CA GLU A 84 -2.73 -4.28 -10.01
C GLU A 84 -3.15 -5.55 -10.73
N ARG A 85 -2.19 -6.42 -11.05
CA ARG A 85 -2.47 -7.70 -11.70
C ARG A 85 -3.37 -8.57 -10.81
N TYR A 86 -3.25 -8.44 -9.51
CA TYR A 86 -4.07 -9.19 -8.55
C TYR A 86 -5.39 -8.47 -8.21
N GLY A 87 -5.68 -7.34 -8.86
CA GLY A 87 -6.96 -6.66 -8.74
C GLY A 87 -6.98 -5.44 -7.85
N ALA A 88 -5.86 -5.08 -7.22
CA ALA A 88 -5.81 -3.91 -6.35
C ALA A 88 -5.95 -2.61 -7.14
N ALA A 89 -6.57 -1.61 -6.50
CA ALA A 89 -6.67 -0.26 -7.05
C ALA A 89 -5.44 0.53 -6.59
N VAL A 90 -4.40 0.57 -7.41
CA VAL A 90 -3.10 1.13 -7.04
C VAL A 90 -2.94 2.55 -7.58
N GLU A 91 -2.48 3.44 -6.71
CA GLU A 91 -1.98 4.75 -7.10
C GLU A 91 -0.49 4.80 -6.76
N HIS A 92 0.37 5.01 -7.75
CA HIS A 92 1.81 5.12 -7.54
C HIS A 92 2.27 6.52 -7.89
N ARG A 93 2.87 7.20 -6.92
CA ARG A 93 3.39 8.56 -7.09
C ARG A 93 4.88 8.59 -6.83
N VAL A 94 5.60 9.34 -7.64
CA VAL A 94 7.05 9.51 -7.50
C VAL A 94 7.32 11.00 -7.29
N PHE A 95 7.96 11.33 -6.16
CA PHE A 95 8.33 12.70 -5.83
C PHE A 95 9.84 12.92 -6.06
N PRO A 96 10.26 14.16 -6.35
CA PRO A 96 11.70 14.46 -6.52
C PRO A 96 12.40 14.60 -5.18
N VAL A 97 12.38 13.53 -4.37
CA VAL A 97 12.91 13.47 -3.01
C VAL A 97 13.71 12.19 -2.84
N GLY A 98 14.45 12.11 -1.73
CA GLY A 98 15.24 10.93 -1.40
C GLY A 98 14.45 9.87 -0.63
N HIS A 99 15.18 9.09 0.18
CA HIS A 99 14.60 8.03 0.98
C HIS A 99 13.79 8.54 2.16
N GLU A 100 14.17 9.67 2.71
CA GLU A 100 13.50 10.24 3.88
C GLU A 100 12.11 10.72 3.53
N LEU A 101 11.22 10.68 4.52
CA LEU A 101 9.86 11.19 4.36
C LEU A 101 9.89 12.70 4.22
N SER A 102 9.03 13.21 3.36
CA SER A 102 8.89 14.64 3.12
C SER A 102 7.48 15.09 3.48
N GLN A 103 7.27 16.41 3.54
CA GLN A 103 5.94 16.96 3.77
C GLN A 103 4.97 16.53 2.65
N ALA A 104 5.47 16.40 1.43
CA ALA A 104 4.65 15.94 0.31
C ALA A 104 4.10 14.54 0.53
N ASP A 105 4.90 13.65 1.11
CA ASP A 105 4.46 12.30 1.45
C ASP A 105 3.29 12.35 2.45
N VAL A 106 3.43 13.14 3.49
CA VAL A 106 2.42 13.26 4.54
C VAL A 106 1.13 13.84 3.98
N THR A 107 1.24 14.90 3.19
CA THR A 107 0.09 15.56 2.59
C THR A 107 -0.66 14.62 1.65
N LEU A 108 0.06 13.89 0.81
CA LEU A 108 -0.56 12.94 -0.10
C LEU A 108 -1.21 11.78 0.65
N ALA A 109 -0.53 11.23 1.64
CA ALA A 109 -1.07 10.12 2.44
C ALA A 109 -2.36 10.53 3.15
N GLN A 110 -2.38 11.73 3.73
CA GLN A 110 -3.56 12.24 4.41
C GLN A 110 -4.72 12.46 3.43
N SER A 111 -4.43 13.04 2.26
CA SER A 111 -5.44 13.27 1.23
C SER A 111 -6.02 11.95 0.72
N TRP A 112 -5.15 10.98 0.46
CA TRP A 112 -5.57 9.65 0.02
C TRP A 112 -6.41 8.96 1.08
N TRP A 113 -5.97 9.01 2.34
CA TRP A 113 -6.72 8.45 3.46
C TRP A 113 -8.13 9.03 3.53
N ASN A 114 -8.24 10.36 3.39
CA ASN A 114 -9.53 11.03 3.47
C ASN A 114 -10.48 10.61 2.34
N LYS A 115 -9.94 10.26 1.18
CA LYS A 115 -10.75 9.73 0.07
C LYS A 115 -11.25 8.33 0.35
N GLN A 116 -10.45 7.50 1.03
CA GLN A 116 -10.79 6.11 1.27
C GLN A 116 -11.68 5.93 2.50
N ALA A 117 -11.42 6.68 3.56
CA ALA A 117 -12.09 6.50 4.84
C ALA A 117 -13.62 6.61 4.77
N PRO A 118 -14.22 7.59 4.06
CA PRO A 118 -15.69 7.65 3.95
C PRO A 118 -16.29 6.42 3.30
N ALA A 119 -15.66 5.91 2.24
CA ALA A 119 -16.15 4.73 1.55
C ALA A 119 -16.08 3.50 2.42
N MET A 120 -15.08 3.41 3.29
CA MET A 120 -14.89 2.27 4.19
C MET A 120 -15.83 2.30 5.40
N THR A 121 -16.21 3.49 5.83
CA THR A 121 -17.05 3.64 7.02
C THR A 121 -18.54 3.64 6.71
N ASN A 122 -18.93 3.74 5.46
CA ASN A 122 -20.33 3.80 5.04
C ASN A 122 -20.95 2.42 4.78
N ASN A 123 -20.30 1.41 5.23
CA ASN A 123 -20.80 0.03 5.04
C ASN A 123 -21.30 -0.55 6.37
#